data_c51563808c5cefd0db10299cfab5b189
#
_entry.id   c51563808c5cefd0db10299cfab5b189
#
_cell.length_a   1.000
_cell.length_b   1.000
_cell.length_c   1.000
_cell.angle_alpha   90.00
_cell.angle_beta   90.00
_cell.angle_gamma   90.00
#
_symmetry.space_group_name_H-M   'P 1'
#
loop_
_entity.id
_entity.type
_entity.pdbx_description
1 polymer ?
#
loop_
_entity_poly.entity_id
_entity_poly.type
_entity_poly.pdbx_seq_one_letter_code
_entity_poly.pdbx_strand_id
1 'polypeptide(L)'
;MKAFDESETPRYRERLTTLVDGLVDRRRQIAKLQAEEAELLRDAQCLALERMDEPSPYPDRPGDIPLRSIAAEIGAATIQSDRTVQTHMSDAAILVERFPATLAALSAGRISRAHASVITDAGLAIADDDARAAYEAAVLPLAATETAGRLRPAARRLADQFQPLSLDERHRAARRDRRLWMTALDDGMAELGLIAPADLIHGIYDRATQFAASILDAERHPDTGDQLDGLESDPMPDRRSLDQVRADVACDLLLTGQPATAAQASASPVRARIQVTIPVRSLIGEDDEPAYLAGYGPIDAATARCLAADAPGWDRLFIDPDTSALQLVDRYRPTEAQRRMLEARDEHCRFPGCRQPTDRCDIDHTIARAHDGPTTVCNLGCFCRRHHMLKHHSAWRVRQRPDGVLEWTSPLGRVYEDRPARTLTFAPAPF
;
A
#
# COMPACT_ATOMS: atom_id res chain seq x y z
N MET A 1 6.64 44.86 14.34
CA MET A 1 6.70 44.44 12.91
C MET A 1 7.95 45.04 12.33
N LYS A 2 9.09 44.31 12.31
CA LYS A 2 10.35 44.79 11.71
C LYS A 2 10.13 44.75 10.21
N ALA A 3 10.28 45.93 9.56
CA ALA A 3 10.33 46.04 8.12
C ALA A 3 11.42 45.09 7.60
N PHE A 4 11.04 44.24 6.64
CA PHE A 4 12.01 43.44 5.89
C PHE A 4 12.93 44.46 5.16
N ASP A 5 14.22 44.35 5.40
CA ASP A 5 15.24 45.15 4.77
C ASP A 5 15.26 44.76 3.28
N GLU A 6 14.79 45.69 2.44
CA GLU A 6 14.75 45.53 0.97
C GLU A 6 16.13 45.63 0.31
N SER A 7 17.22 45.58 1.07
CA SER A 7 18.58 45.52 0.50
C SER A 7 18.97 44.08 0.11
N GLU A 8 18.13 43.34 -0.61
CA GLU A 8 18.59 42.17 -1.33
C GLU A 8 19.67 42.64 -2.33
N THR A 9 20.91 42.23 -2.03
CA THR A 9 22.04 42.62 -2.90
C THR A 9 21.78 42.14 -4.33
N PRO A 10 22.10 42.92 -5.38
CA PRO A 10 21.92 42.53 -6.78
C PRO A 10 22.43 41.12 -7.09
N ARG A 11 23.51 40.72 -6.43
CA ARG A 11 24.11 39.37 -6.52
C ARG A 11 23.20 38.25 -5.98
N TYR A 12 22.37 38.50 -4.93
CA TYR A 12 21.41 37.55 -4.43
C TYR A 12 20.28 37.33 -5.44
N ARG A 13 19.72 38.40 -6.01
CA ARG A 13 18.65 38.34 -7.02
C ARG A 13 19.12 37.59 -8.28
N GLU A 14 20.33 37.88 -8.78
CA GLU A 14 20.92 37.21 -9.94
C GLU A 14 21.05 35.67 -9.67
N ARG A 15 21.58 35.28 -8.51
CA ARG A 15 21.70 33.87 -8.13
C ARG A 15 20.32 33.20 -7.99
N LEU A 16 19.35 33.87 -7.39
CA LEU A 16 17.99 33.33 -7.25
C LEU A 16 17.34 33.15 -8.63
N THR A 17 17.46 34.13 -9.53
CA THR A 17 16.98 34.03 -10.91
C THR A 17 17.60 32.85 -11.63
N THR A 18 18.91 32.68 -11.59
CA THR A 18 19.62 31.55 -12.20
C THR A 18 19.13 30.20 -11.66
N LEU A 19 18.88 30.11 -10.34
CA LEU A 19 18.36 28.87 -9.72
C LEU A 19 16.91 28.58 -10.15
N VAL A 20 16.07 29.62 -10.17
CA VAL A 20 14.65 29.46 -10.58
C VAL A 20 14.56 29.03 -12.04
N ASP A 21 15.28 29.73 -12.94
CA ASP A 21 15.31 29.43 -14.37
C ASP A 21 15.83 28.01 -14.62
N GLY A 22 16.92 27.62 -13.93
CA GLY A 22 17.47 26.29 -14.01
C GLY A 22 16.48 25.20 -13.52
N LEU A 23 15.69 25.45 -12.46
CA LEU A 23 14.66 24.55 -11.99
C LEU A 23 13.49 24.46 -12.98
N VAL A 24 13.07 25.57 -13.57
CA VAL A 24 12.01 25.57 -14.60
C VAL A 24 12.42 24.74 -15.79
N ASP A 25 13.65 24.88 -16.28
CA ASP A 25 14.14 24.11 -17.41
C ASP A 25 14.24 22.60 -17.09
N ARG A 26 14.71 22.25 -15.89
CA ARG A 26 14.73 20.84 -15.46
C ARG A 26 13.33 20.25 -15.33
N ARG A 27 12.35 21.02 -14.83
CA ARG A 27 10.95 20.60 -14.77
C ARG A 27 10.36 20.32 -16.15
N ARG A 28 10.69 21.15 -17.15
CA ARG A 28 10.28 20.92 -18.55
C ARG A 28 10.90 19.64 -19.12
N GLN A 29 12.19 19.41 -18.88
CA GLN A 29 12.87 18.19 -19.30
C GLN A 29 12.27 16.93 -18.65
N ILE A 30 11.99 16.98 -17.34
CA ILE A 30 11.33 15.88 -16.62
C ILE A 30 9.95 15.59 -17.22
N ALA A 31 9.15 16.64 -17.50
CA ALA A 31 7.82 16.46 -18.09
C ALA A 31 7.88 15.79 -19.47
N LYS A 32 8.88 16.17 -20.30
CA LYS A 32 9.12 15.53 -21.60
C LYS A 32 9.45 14.04 -21.43
N LEU A 33 10.40 13.69 -20.57
CA LEU A 33 10.77 12.29 -20.30
C LEU A 33 9.59 11.48 -19.74
N GLN A 34 8.73 12.11 -18.92
CA GLN A 34 7.52 11.45 -18.43
C GLN A 34 6.47 11.20 -19.52
N ALA A 35 6.41 12.05 -20.55
CA ALA A 35 5.58 11.81 -21.73
C ALA A 35 6.13 10.63 -22.56
N GLU A 36 7.45 10.60 -22.79
CA GLU A 36 8.13 9.50 -23.50
C GLU A 36 7.97 8.16 -22.72
N GLU A 37 8.09 8.17 -21.39
CA GLU A 37 7.83 7.02 -20.54
C GLU A 37 6.38 6.51 -20.68
N ALA A 38 5.41 7.42 -20.74
CA ALA A 38 4.00 7.05 -20.92
C ALA A 38 3.76 6.38 -22.28
N GLU A 39 4.42 6.82 -23.35
CA GLU A 39 4.34 6.16 -24.65
C GLU A 39 4.90 4.73 -24.60
N LEU A 40 6.05 4.51 -23.95
CA LEU A 40 6.63 3.18 -23.79
C LEU A 40 5.75 2.24 -22.95
N LEU A 41 5.15 2.76 -21.88
CA LEU A 41 4.24 1.99 -21.03
C LEU A 41 2.94 1.60 -21.76
N ARG A 42 2.41 2.51 -22.60
CA ARG A 42 1.28 2.21 -23.50
C ARG A 42 1.65 1.11 -24.49
N ASP A 43 2.83 1.19 -25.11
CA ASP A 43 3.29 0.17 -26.05
C ASP A 43 3.43 -1.20 -25.38
N ALA A 44 3.93 -1.23 -24.13
CA ALA A 44 3.96 -2.45 -23.33
C ALA A 44 2.56 -3.01 -23.05
N GLN A 45 1.56 -2.15 -22.82
CA GLN A 45 0.16 -2.59 -22.68
C GLN A 45 -0.41 -3.14 -23.98
N CYS A 46 -0.17 -2.50 -25.13
CA CYS A 46 -0.59 -3.00 -26.43
C CYS A 46 0.01 -4.39 -26.72
N LEU A 47 1.32 -4.56 -26.46
CA LEU A 47 1.98 -5.87 -26.59
C LEU A 47 1.34 -6.94 -25.69
N ALA A 48 0.91 -6.57 -24.47
CA ALA A 48 0.23 -7.49 -23.58
C ALA A 48 -1.14 -7.91 -24.15
N LEU A 49 -1.90 -6.96 -24.68
CA LEU A 49 -3.23 -7.22 -25.27
C LEU A 49 -3.12 -8.10 -26.53
N GLU A 50 -2.17 -7.84 -27.41
CA GLU A 50 -1.89 -8.69 -28.58
C GLU A 50 -1.62 -10.15 -28.16
N ARG A 51 -0.83 -10.35 -27.10
CA ARG A 51 -0.54 -11.68 -26.55
C ARG A 51 -1.74 -12.33 -25.85
N MET A 52 -2.73 -11.56 -25.39
CA MET A 52 -3.96 -12.11 -24.82
C MET A 52 -4.90 -12.68 -25.90
N ASP A 53 -4.84 -12.13 -27.11
CA ASP A 53 -5.63 -12.59 -28.25
C ASP A 53 -5.04 -13.86 -28.92
N GLU A 54 -3.78 -14.20 -28.64
CA GLU A 54 -3.15 -15.41 -29.15
C GLU A 54 -3.64 -16.69 -28.43
N PRO A 55 -3.77 -17.84 -29.15
CA PRO A 55 -4.07 -19.10 -28.50
C PRO A 55 -3.06 -19.47 -27.43
N SER A 56 -3.55 -19.78 -26.21
CA SER A 56 -2.69 -20.18 -25.11
C SER A 56 -2.37 -21.66 -25.14
N PRO A 57 -1.11 -22.08 -24.92
CA PRO A 57 -0.76 -23.48 -24.72
C PRO A 57 -1.25 -24.03 -23.35
N TYR A 58 -1.77 -23.17 -22.49
CA TYR A 58 -2.30 -23.52 -21.16
C TYR A 58 -3.81 -23.31 -21.14
N PRO A 59 -4.63 -24.38 -21.22
CA PRO A 59 -6.10 -24.26 -21.35
C PRO A 59 -6.76 -23.56 -20.16
N ASP A 60 -6.22 -23.74 -18.95
CA ASP A 60 -6.75 -23.14 -17.71
C ASP A 60 -6.07 -21.81 -17.32
N ARG A 61 -5.36 -21.19 -18.26
CA ARG A 61 -4.64 -19.95 -18.02
C ARG A 61 -5.62 -18.79 -17.81
N PRO A 62 -5.50 -17.99 -16.71
CA PRO A 62 -6.19 -16.71 -16.61
C PRO A 62 -5.84 -15.80 -17.78
N GLY A 63 -6.88 -15.17 -18.40
CA GLY A 63 -6.71 -14.37 -19.60
C GLY A 63 -5.72 -13.20 -19.47
N ASP A 64 -5.54 -12.66 -18.24
CA ASP A 64 -4.66 -11.53 -17.95
C ASP A 64 -3.19 -11.89 -17.64
N ILE A 65 -2.79 -13.15 -17.77
CA ILE A 65 -1.39 -13.58 -17.54
C ILE A 65 -0.37 -12.84 -18.40
N PRO A 66 -0.59 -12.57 -19.72
CA PRO A 66 0.36 -11.79 -20.50
C PRO A 66 0.60 -10.40 -19.93
N LEU A 67 -0.46 -9.69 -19.53
CA LEU A 67 -0.38 -8.38 -18.90
C LEU A 67 0.42 -8.43 -17.59
N ARG A 68 0.12 -9.42 -16.73
CA ARG A 68 0.86 -9.62 -15.48
C ARG A 68 2.33 -9.94 -15.70
N SER A 69 2.65 -10.75 -16.72
CA SER A 69 4.01 -11.16 -17.03
C SER A 69 4.86 -9.98 -17.53
N ILE A 70 4.30 -9.12 -18.40
CA ILE A 70 4.99 -7.93 -18.90
C ILE A 70 5.16 -6.91 -17.76
N ALA A 71 4.13 -6.68 -16.96
CA ALA A 71 4.24 -5.79 -15.80
C ALA A 71 5.28 -6.29 -14.78
N ALA A 72 5.37 -7.60 -14.58
CA ALA A 72 6.36 -8.22 -13.70
C ALA A 72 7.79 -8.06 -14.25
N GLU A 73 8.00 -8.24 -15.56
CA GLU A 73 9.31 -8.04 -16.21
C GLU A 73 9.79 -6.59 -16.06
N ILE A 74 8.91 -5.62 -16.36
CA ILE A 74 9.23 -4.19 -16.22
C ILE A 74 9.47 -3.87 -14.73
N GLY A 75 8.62 -4.36 -13.83
CA GLY A 75 8.74 -4.12 -12.41
C GLY A 75 10.05 -4.61 -11.82
N ALA A 76 10.44 -5.84 -12.16
CA ALA A 76 11.72 -6.42 -11.73
C ALA A 76 12.92 -5.66 -12.31
N ALA A 77 12.85 -5.23 -13.57
CA ALA A 77 13.92 -4.47 -14.22
C ALA A 77 14.08 -3.04 -13.67
N THR A 78 13.00 -2.42 -13.20
CA THR A 78 12.97 -1.03 -12.71
C THR A 78 12.84 -0.91 -11.19
N ILE A 79 12.90 -2.04 -10.47
CA ILE A 79 12.78 -2.13 -9.00
C ILE A 79 11.45 -1.52 -8.51
N GLN A 80 10.35 -1.86 -9.20
CA GLN A 80 8.99 -1.46 -8.86
C GLN A 80 8.11 -2.70 -8.65
N SER A 81 7.00 -2.55 -7.89
CA SER A 81 6.03 -3.63 -7.83
C SER A 81 5.31 -3.78 -9.19
N ASP A 82 5.05 -5.01 -9.60
CA ASP A 82 4.33 -5.34 -10.82
C ASP A 82 2.91 -4.73 -10.85
N ARG A 83 2.26 -4.58 -9.69
CA ARG A 83 0.97 -3.89 -9.57
C ARG A 83 1.09 -2.41 -9.87
N THR A 84 2.14 -1.76 -9.38
CA THR A 84 2.42 -0.34 -9.66
C THR A 84 2.64 -0.15 -11.16
N VAL A 85 3.46 -1.02 -11.77
CA VAL A 85 3.72 -0.98 -13.21
C VAL A 85 2.43 -1.21 -14.01
N GLN A 86 1.61 -2.19 -13.62
CA GLN A 86 0.33 -2.43 -14.31
C GLN A 86 -0.61 -1.22 -14.24
N THR A 87 -0.67 -0.53 -13.09
CA THR A 87 -1.41 0.72 -12.97
C THR A 87 -0.84 1.80 -13.88
N HIS A 88 0.49 1.97 -13.89
CA HIS A 88 1.16 2.93 -14.77
C HIS A 88 0.94 2.63 -16.26
N MET A 89 0.92 1.35 -16.66
CA MET A 89 0.59 0.94 -18.05
C MET A 89 -0.85 1.35 -18.40
N SER A 90 -1.82 1.09 -17.53
CA SER A 90 -3.21 1.49 -17.73
C SER A 90 -3.39 3.00 -17.81
N ASP A 91 -2.78 3.75 -16.89
CA ASP A 91 -2.84 5.22 -16.86
C ASP A 91 -2.18 5.82 -18.11
N ALA A 92 -1.07 5.23 -18.54
CA ALA A 92 -0.36 5.64 -19.75
C ALA A 92 -1.19 5.41 -21.02
N ALA A 93 -1.85 4.26 -21.14
CA ALA A 93 -2.74 3.99 -22.26
C ALA A 93 -3.91 4.99 -22.30
N ILE A 94 -4.52 5.28 -21.16
CA ILE A 94 -5.56 6.32 -21.05
C ILE A 94 -5.04 7.68 -21.53
N LEU A 95 -3.87 8.11 -21.03
CA LEU A 95 -3.28 9.40 -21.40
C LEU A 95 -2.98 9.48 -22.91
N VAL A 96 -2.28 8.46 -23.44
CA VAL A 96 -1.81 8.47 -24.83
C VAL A 96 -2.96 8.33 -25.82
N GLU A 97 -3.92 7.46 -25.55
CA GLU A 97 -4.98 7.13 -26.51
C GLU A 97 -6.19 8.06 -26.41
N ARG A 98 -6.50 8.52 -25.19
CA ARG A 98 -7.72 9.28 -24.94
C ARG A 98 -7.52 10.76 -24.69
N PHE A 99 -6.29 11.22 -24.33
CA PHE A 99 -6.00 12.60 -23.98
C PHE A 99 -4.77 13.13 -24.74
N PRO A 100 -4.81 13.14 -26.08
CA PRO A 100 -3.65 13.50 -26.91
C PRO A 100 -3.19 14.95 -26.73
N ALA A 101 -4.11 15.91 -26.47
CA ALA A 101 -3.75 17.29 -26.26
C ALA A 101 -3.05 17.48 -24.89
N THR A 102 -3.45 16.70 -23.88
CA THR A 102 -2.80 16.67 -22.55
C THR A 102 -1.39 16.07 -22.63
N LEU A 103 -1.23 14.97 -23.38
CA LEU A 103 0.08 14.35 -23.66
C LEU A 103 1.00 15.36 -24.37
N ALA A 104 0.51 16.03 -25.41
CA ALA A 104 1.26 17.05 -26.13
C ALA A 104 1.67 18.25 -25.23
N ALA A 105 0.80 18.65 -24.32
CA ALA A 105 1.11 19.69 -23.33
C ALA A 105 2.19 19.25 -22.32
N LEU A 106 2.16 17.98 -21.89
CA LEU A 106 3.16 17.37 -21.01
C LEU A 106 4.50 17.24 -21.74
N SER A 107 4.52 16.73 -22.97
CA SER A 107 5.72 16.60 -23.81
C SER A 107 6.37 17.95 -24.12
N ALA A 108 5.58 19.01 -24.28
CA ALA A 108 6.07 20.38 -24.45
C ALA A 108 6.55 21.02 -23.13
N GLY A 109 6.41 20.33 -22.00
CA GLY A 109 6.78 20.86 -20.68
C GLY A 109 5.92 22.02 -20.19
N ARG A 110 4.72 22.19 -20.76
CA ARG A 110 3.77 23.25 -20.35
C ARG A 110 3.01 22.90 -19.08
N ILE A 111 2.85 21.61 -18.82
CA ILE A 111 2.22 21.03 -17.62
C ILE A 111 3.09 19.93 -17.03
N SER A 112 2.88 19.58 -15.78
CA SER A 112 3.54 18.45 -15.13
C SER A 112 2.69 17.16 -15.21
N ARG A 113 3.28 16.00 -14.91
CA ARG A 113 2.56 14.73 -14.78
C ARG A 113 1.39 14.82 -13.79
N ALA A 114 1.54 15.57 -12.69
CA ALA A 114 0.45 15.77 -11.73
C ALA A 114 -0.76 16.50 -12.34
N HIS A 115 -0.52 17.47 -13.24
CA HIS A 115 -1.61 18.12 -13.99
C HIS A 115 -2.25 17.15 -14.98
N ALA A 116 -1.44 16.36 -15.70
CA ALA A 116 -1.96 15.35 -16.63
C ALA A 116 -2.86 14.35 -15.89
N SER A 117 -2.43 13.82 -14.73
CA SER A 117 -3.26 12.94 -13.91
C SER A 117 -4.57 13.60 -13.49
N VAL A 118 -4.56 14.85 -13.03
CA VAL A 118 -5.78 15.58 -12.66
C VAL A 118 -6.74 15.73 -13.84
N ILE A 119 -6.23 15.98 -15.05
CA ILE A 119 -7.04 16.13 -16.27
C ILE A 119 -7.62 14.79 -16.67
N THR A 120 -6.80 13.73 -16.74
CA THR A 120 -7.26 12.40 -17.14
C THR A 120 -8.25 11.83 -16.12
N ASP A 121 -7.99 11.93 -14.81
CA ASP A 121 -8.89 11.46 -13.74
C ASP A 121 -10.28 12.12 -13.84
N ALA A 122 -10.32 13.44 -14.06
CA ALA A 122 -11.58 14.16 -14.15
C ALA A 122 -12.33 13.87 -15.47
N GLY A 123 -11.60 13.75 -16.59
CA GLY A 123 -12.17 13.54 -17.91
C GLY A 123 -12.44 12.07 -18.27
N LEU A 124 -12.04 11.10 -17.43
CA LEU A 124 -12.11 9.66 -17.73
C LEU A 124 -13.53 9.18 -18.10
N ALA A 125 -14.53 9.74 -17.44
CA ALA A 125 -15.94 9.38 -17.67
C ALA A 125 -16.57 10.00 -18.93
N ILE A 126 -15.88 10.90 -19.62
CA ILE A 126 -16.33 11.47 -20.90
C ILE A 126 -16.08 10.43 -21.98
N ALA A 127 -17.14 9.78 -22.43
CA ALA A 127 -17.05 8.68 -23.41
C ALA A 127 -16.83 9.17 -24.85
N ASP A 128 -17.50 10.27 -25.21
CA ASP A 128 -17.45 10.84 -26.55
C ASP A 128 -16.11 11.57 -26.78
N ASP A 129 -15.47 11.31 -27.94
CA ASP A 129 -14.13 11.81 -28.25
C ASP A 129 -14.14 13.32 -28.53
N ASP A 130 -15.18 13.84 -29.18
CA ASP A 130 -15.29 15.29 -29.47
C ASP A 130 -15.56 16.07 -28.17
N ALA A 131 -16.42 15.56 -27.31
CA ALA A 131 -16.68 16.14 -25.99
C ALA A 131 -15.41 16.12 -25.13
N ARG A 132 -14.60 15.06 -25.21
CA ARG A 132 -13.33 14.97 -24.47
C ARG A 132 -12.29 15.93 -25.03
N ALA A 133 -12.19 16.09 -26.35
CA ALA A 133 -11.32 17.10 -26.97
C ALA A 133 -11.74 18.52 -26.57
N ALA A 134 -13.03 18.82 -26.52
CA ALA A 134 -13.55 20.10 -26.04
C ALA A 134 -13.23 20.33 -24.55
N TYR A 135 -13.32 19.28 -23.71
CA TYR A 135 -12.88 19.32 -22.31
C TYR A 135 -11.38 19.63 -22.19
N GLU A 136 -10.51 18.94 -22.95
CA GLU A 136 -9.07 19.21 -22.96
C GLU A 136 -8.78 20.66 -23.37
N ALA A 137 -9.44 21.17 -24.41
CA ALA A 137 -9.29 22.55 -24.85
C ALA A 137 -9.69 23.57 -23.77
N ALA A 138 -10.69 23.27 -22.94
CA ALA A 138 -11.14 24.12 -21.86
C ALA A 138 -10.24 24.05 -20.62
N VAL A 139 -9.68 22.90 -20.28
CA VAL A 139 -8.92 22.68 -19.04
C VAL A 139 -7.43 23.03 -19.17
N LEU A 140 -6.82 22.84 -20.35
CA LEU A 140 -5.38 23.04 -20.56
C LEU A 140 -4.90 24.47 -20.32
N PRO A 141 -5.63 25.53 -20.70
CA PRO A 141 -5.24 26.90 -20.35
C PRO A 141 -5.14 27.14 -18.84
N LEU A 142 -6.06 26.54 -18.05
CA LEU A 142 -6.02 26.61 -16.59
C LEU A 142 -4.84 25.81 -16.03
N ALA A 143 -4.57 24.64 -16.58
CA ALA A 143 -3.47 23.79 -16.17
C ALA A 143 -2.09 24.44 -16.38
N ALA A 144 -1.96 25.36 -17.34
CA ALA A 144 -0.73 26.09 -17.60
C ALA A 144 -0.43 27.18 -16.57
N THR A 145 -1.42 27.62 -15.79
CA THR A 145 -1.29 28.77 -14.86
C THR A 145 -1.55 28.39 -13.40
N GLU A 146 -2.27 27.32 -13.14
CA GLU A 146 -2.62 26.89 -11.79
C GLU A 146 -1.77 25.69 -11.34
N THR A 147 -1.65 25.48 -10.03
CA THR A 147 -1.08 24.25 -9.49
C THR A 147 -2.04 23.09 -9.68
N ALA A 148 -1.54 21.84 -9.77
CA ALA A 148 -2.38 20.65 -9.93
C ALA A 148 -3.47 20.51 -8.82
N GLY A 149 -3.16 20.92 -7.58
CA GLY A 149 -4.13 20.93 -6.49
C GLY A 149 -5.28 21.90 -6.71
N ARG A 150 -4.99 23.12 -7.21
CA ARG A 150 -6.00 24.13 -7.53
C ARG A 150 -6.78 23.80 -8.81
N LEU A 151 -6.11 23.15 -9.76
CA LEU A 151 -6.75 22.68 -10.99
C LEU A 151 -7.84 21.63 -10.73
N ARG A 152 -7.63 20.72 -9.76
CA ARG A 152 -8.51 19.56 -9.51
C ARG A 152 -10.01 19.90 -9.40
N PRO A 153 -10.45 20.86 -8.55
CA PRO A 153 -11.88 21.22 -8.49
C PRO A 153 -12.39 21.89 -9.77
N ALA A 154 -11.55 22.64 -10.48
CA ALA A 154 -11.91 23.26 -11.76
C ALA A 154 -12.07 22.21 -12.87
N ALA A 155 -11.12 21.26 -12.97
CA ALA A 155 -11.18 20.17 -13.93
C ALA A 155 -12.44 19.31 -13.75
N ARG A 156 -12.81 18.99 -12.50
CA ARG A 156 -14.06 18.26 -12.20
C ARG A 156 -15.30 19.01 -12.64
N ARG A 157 -15.40 20.30 -12.32
CA ARG A 157 -16.56 21.14 -12.75
C ARG A 157 -16.66 21.25 -14.27
N LEU A 158 -15.52 21.38 -14.97
CA LEU A 158 -15.52 21.37 -16.43
C LEU A 158 -15.94 20.02 -16.98
N ALA A 159 -15.37 18.93 -16.48
CA ALA A 159 -15.71 17.59 -16.94
C ALA A 159 -17.22 17.27 -16.74
N ASP A 160 -17.83 17.75 -15.67
CA ASP A 160 -19.28 17.59 -15.41
C ASP A 160 -20.17 18.15 -16.54
N GLN A 161 -19.70 19.17 -17.26
CA GLN A 161 -20.45 19.78 -18.37
C GLN A 161 -20.48 18.90 -19.63
N PHE A 162 -19.53 17.97 -19.75
CA PHE A 162 -19.36 17.08 -20.88
C PHE A 162 -19.77 15.60 -20.59
N GLN A 163 -20.25 15.33 -19.36
CA GLN A 163 -20.63 13.97 -18.96
C GLN A 163 -22.10 13.67 -19.30
N PRO A 164 -22.40 12.52 -19.92
CA PRO A 164 -23.76 12.15 -20.28
C PRO A 164 -24.61 11.66 -19.08
N LEU A 165 -23.95 11.18 -18.01
CA LEU A 165 -24.62 10.62 -16.83
C LEU A 165 -24.89 11.70 -15.78
N SER A 166 -26.08 11.64 -15.18
CA SER A 166 -26.46 12.50 -14.06
C SER A 166 -25.56 12.25 -12.83
N LEU A 167 -25.47 13.22 -11.94
CA LEU A 167 -24.74 13.09 -10.67
C LEU A 167 -25.26 11.89 -9.86
N ASP A 168 -26.59 11.66 -9.84
CA ASP A 168 -27.21 10.56 -9.12
C ASP A 168 -26.82 9.19 -9.65
N GLU A 169 -26.69 9.04 -10.97
CA GLU A 169 -26.26 7.80 -11.60
C GLU A 169 -24.79 7.52 -11.28
N ARG A 170 -23.95 8.53 -11.35
CA ARG A 170 -22.52 8.44 -11.00
C ARG A 170 -22.34 8.11 -9.51
N HIS A 171 -23.12 8.75 -8.62
CA HIS A 171 -23.10 8.47 -7.19
C HIS A 171 -23.50 7.01 -6.90
N ARG A 172 -24.56 6.49 -7.56
CA ARG A 172 -24.96 5.08 -7.42
C ARG A 172 -23.87 4.11 -7.89
N ALA A 173 -23.14 4.43 -8.96
CA ALA A 173 -22.01 3.64 -9.42
C ALA A 173 -20.84 3.70 -8.41
N ALA A 174 -20.43 4.88 -7.98
CA ALA A 174 -19.33 5.09 -7.04
C ALA A 174 -19.57 4.40 -5.67
N ARG A 175 -20.83 4.24 -5.25
CA ARG A 175 -21.18 3.48 -4.04
C ARG A 175 -20.77 2.00 -4.10
N ARG A 176 -20.52 1.43 -5.27
CA ARG A 176 -20.05 0.04 -5.42
C ARG A 176 -18.57 -0.10 -5.06
N ASP A 177 -17.81 0.98 -5.12
CA ASP A 177 -16.36 1.01 -4.84
C ASP A 177 -16.04 1.24 -3.35
N ARG A 178 -17.06 1.18 -2.47
CA ARG A 178 -16.85 1.27 -1.02
C ARG A 178 -15.90 0.18 -0.55
N ARG A 179 -14.88 0.59 0.20
CA ARG A 179 -13.89 -0.35 0.71
C ARG A 179 -13.19 0.18 1.95
N LEU A 180 -12.69 -0.75 2.73
CA LEU A 180 -11.80 -0.52 3.85
C LEU A 180 -10.44 -1.13 3.50
N TRP A 181 -9.35 -0.42 3.81
CA TRP A 181 -7.99 -0.96 3.64
C TRP A 181 -7.10 -0.51 4.78
N MET A 182 -5.97 -1.20 4.94
CA MET A 182 -4.94 -0.88 5.91
C MET A 182 -3.59 -0.73 5.18
N THR A 183 -2.81 0.26 5.58
CA THR A 183 -1.44 0.50 5.11
C THR A 183 -0.52 0.54 6.33
N ALA A 184 0.52 -0.30 6.35
CA ALA A 184 1.54 -0.22 7.37
C ALA A 184 2.36 1.07 7.22
N LEU A 185 2.67 1.72 8.34
CA LEU A 185 3.55 2.88 8.45
C LEU A 185 4.78 2.51 9.29
N ASP A 186 5.73 3.44 9.42
CA ASP A 186 6.90 3.25 10.26
C ASP A 186 6.53 3.31 11.77
N ASP A 187 7.45 2.86 12.62
CA ASP A 187 7.41 2.99 14.09
C ASP A 187 6.16 2.40 14.78
N GLY A 188 5.69 1.24 14.31
CA GLY A 188 4.55 0.56 14.93
C GLY A 188 3.19 1.14 14.56
N MET A 189 3.12 2.06 13.60
CA MET A 189 1.89 2.71 13.19
C MET A 189 1.29 2.09 11.93
N ALA A 190 -0.03 2.26 11.75
CA ALA A 190 -0.73 1.87 10.52
C ALA A 190 -1.83 2.88 10.20
N GLU A 191 -2.13 3.03 8.92
CA GLU A 191 -3.25 3.81 8.42
C GLU A 191 -4.44 2.91 8.10
N LEU A 192 -5.62 3.26 8.61
CA LEU A 192 -6.89 2.65 8.23
C LEU A 192 -7.64 3.60 7.30
N GLY A 193 -7.78 3.25 6.03
CA GLY A 193 -8.48 4.05 5.04
C GLY A 193 -9.88 3.51 4.75
N LEU A 194 -10.87 4.40 4.67
CA LEU A 194 -12.26 4.09 4.36
C LEU A 194 -12.77 4.93 3.19
N ILE A 195 -13.31 4.27 2.15
CA ILE A 195 -14.10 4.93 1.09
C ILE A 195 -15.56 4.58 1.27
N ALA A 196 -16.38 5.60 1.51
CA ALA A 196 -17.84 5.52 1.66
C ALA A 196 -18.47 6.82 1.16
N PRO A 197 -19.83 6.91 1.05
CA PRO A 197 -20.51 8.16 0.75
C PRO A 197 -20.05 9.32 1.62
N ALA A 198 -19.89 10.49 1.02
CA ALA A 198 -19.28 11.66 1.66
C ALA A 198 -20.02 12.10 2.93
N ASP A 199 -21.35 12.02 2.93
CA ASP A 199 -22.20 12.31 4.09
C ASP A 199 -21.86 11.43 5.30
N LEU A 200 -21.63 10.12 5.08
CA LEU A 200 -21.23 9.19 6.14
C LEU A 200 -19.82 9.49 6.65
N ILE A 201 -18.86 9.74 5.76
CA ILE A 201 -17.47 10.06 6.15
C ILE A 201 -17.42 11.37 6.95
N HIS A 202 -18.13 12.41 6.47
CA HIS A 202 -18.23 13.67 7.21
C HIS A 202 -18.91 13.47 8.57
N GLY A 203 -19.98 12.68 8.64
CA GLY A 203 -20.66 12.36 9.91
C GLY A 203 -19.77 11.60 10.90
N ILE A 204 -18.98 10.61 10.42
CA ILE A 204 -18.01 9.87 11.26
C ILE A 204 -16.93 10.81 11.80
N TYR A 205 -16.35 11.65 10.93
CA TYR A 205 -15.29 12.59 11.30
C TYR A 205 -15.79 13.65 12.29
N ASP A 206 -16.98 14.21 12.04
CA ASP A 206 -17.61 15.20 12.92
C ASP A 206 -17.92 14.60 14.30
N ARG A 207 -18.53 13.40 14.33
CA ARG A 207 -18.83 12.70 15.59
C ARG A 207 -17.57 12.41 16.40
N ALA A 208 -16.52 11.89 15.79
CA ALA A 208 -15.25 11.66 16.47
C ALA A 208 -14.64 12.98 16.99
N THR A 209 -14.80 14.09 16.24
CA THR A 209 -14.33 15.41 16.64
C THR A 209 -15.11 15.94 17.84
N GLN A 210 -16.42 15.78 17.87
CA GLN A 210 -17.27 16.22 19.00
C GLN A 210 -16.92 15.47 20.28
N PHE A 211 -16.74 14.14 20.22
CA PHE A 211 -16.29 13.35 21.36
C PHE A 211 -14.90 13.79 21.85
N ALA A 212 -13.95 13.96 20.92
CA ALA A 212 -12.60 14.40 21.28
C ALA A 212 -12.58 15.79 21.94
N ALA A 213 -13.39 16.73 21.43
CA ALA A 213 -13.54 18.05 22.02
C ALA A 213 -14.13 17.98 23.43
N SER A 214 -15.20 17.17 23.62
CA SER A 214 -15.83 17.03 24.94
C SER A 214 -14.91 16.39 25.99
N ILE A 215 -14.04 15.44 25.60
CA ILE A 215 -13.03 14.83 26.47
C ILE A 215 -12.03 15.89 26.92
N LEU A 216 -11.45 16.65 25.99
CA LEU A 216 -10.47 17.70 26.29
C LEU A 216 -11.07 18.86 27.10
N ASP A 217 -12.35 19.19 26.90
CA ASP A 217 -13.06 20.24 27.65
C ASP A 217 -13.39 19.80 29.07
N ALA A 218 -13.78 18.54 29.27
CA ALA A 218 -14.02 17.98 30.61
C ALA A 218 -12.73 17.98 31.48
N GLU A 219 -11.57 17.74 30.87
CA GLU A 219 -10.27 17.79 31.56
C GLU A 219 -9.80 19.21 31.85
N ARG A 220 -10.20 20.21 31.06
CA ARG A 220 -9.90 21.63 31.31
C ARG A 220 -10.78 22.25 32.38
N HIS A 221 -11.99 21.69 32.56
CA HIS A 221 -12.96 22.16 33.54
C HIS A 221 -13.46 20.97 34.38
N PRO A 222 -12.62 20.40 35.26
CA PRO A 222 -13.10 19.37 36.18
C PRO A 222 -14.22 20.00 37.04
N ASP A 223 -15.42 19.41 36.96
CA ASP A 223 -16.58 19.83 37.73
C ASP A 223 -16.17 19.81 39.22
N THR A 224 -16.17 20.97 39.87
CA THR A 224 -15.87 21.17 41.31
C THR A 224 -17.03 20.70 42.19
N GLY A 225 -17.70 19.61 41.83
CA GLY A 225 -18.75 18.96 42.57
C GLY A 225 -18.23 17.80 43.44
N ASP A 226 -18.22 18.00 44.75
CA ASP A 226 -17.84 17.06 45.83
C ASP A 226 -16.36 16.66 45.95
N GLN A 227 -15.58 17.53 46.55
CA GLN A 227 -14.37 17.13 47.24
C GLN A 227 -14.73 16.24 48.45
N LEU A 228 -14.70 14.92 48.29
CA LEU A 228 -14.51 13.99 49.37
C LEU A 228 -13.01 13.90 49.66
N ASP A 229 -12.67 14.31 50.86
CA ASP A 229 -11.33 14.42 51.42
C ASP A 229 -10.36 13.27 51.13
N GLY A 230 -9.17 13.62 50.71
CA GLY A 230 -7.94 12.96 51.11
C GLY A 230 -7.39 11.88 50.20
N LEU A 231 -6.91 12.27 49.00
CA LEU A 231 -5.68 11.76 48.37
C LEU A 231 -5.35 12.70 47.19
N GLU A 232 -4.38 13.57 47.41
CA GLU A 232 -3.83 14.46 46.39
C GLU A 232 -3.08 13.63 45.35
N SER A 233 -3.76 13.23 44.30
CA SER A 233 -3.13 12.98 42.99
C SER A 233 -3.65 14.05 42.06
N ASP A 234 -2.87 15.09 41.87
CA ASP A 234 -3.09 16.13 40.89
C ASP A 234 -3.12 15.43 39.50
N PRO A 235 -4.27 15.31 38.82
CA PRO A 235 -4.29 14.63 37.52
C PRO A 235 -3.45 15.47 36.57
N MET A 236 -2.35 14.88 36.07
CA MET A 236 -1.56 15.51 35.03
C MET A 236 -2.48 15.87 33.87
N PRO A 237 -2.52 17.14 33.45
CA PRO A 237 -3.41 17.54 32.34
C PRO A 237 -3.09 16.72 31.09
N ASP A 238 -4.13 16.25 30.39
CA ASP A 238 -3.95 15.56 29.12
C ASP A 238 -3.23 16.49 28.13
N ARG A 239 -2.07 16.05 27.68
CA ARG A 239 -1.24 16.79 26.72
C ARG A 239 -1.51 16.38 25.27
N ARG A 240 -2.46 15.46 25.03
CA ARG A 240 -2.80 15.03 23.66
C ARG A 240 -3.42 16.18 22.86
N SER A 241 -3.07 16.24 21.59
CA SER A 241 -3.75 17.13 20.64
C SER A 241 -5.16 16.63 20.32
N LEU A 242 -6.02 17.52 19.82
CA LEU A 242 -7.36 17.14 19.35
C LEU A 242 -7.31 16.01 18.31
N ASP A 243 -6.29 15.98 17.46
CA ASP A 243 -6.12 14.92 16.45
C ASP A 243 -5.76 13.58 17.08
N GLN A 244 -4.95 13.56 18.14
CA GLN A 244 -4.63 12.35 18.87
C GLN A 244 -5.86 11.78 19.58
N VAL A 245 -6.59 12.61 20.32
CA VAL A 245 -7.83 12.19 21.01
C VAL A 245 -8.90 11.74 19.99
N ARG A 246 -9.00 12.40 18.83
CA ARG A 246 -9.90 11.97 17.75
C ARG A 246 -9.55 10.59 17.21
N ALA A 247 -8.25 10.29 17.06
CA ALA A 247 -7.79 8.97 16.62
C ALA A 247 -8.13 7.89 17.66
N ASP A 248 -7.87 8.17 18.95
CA ASP A 248 -8.18 7.26 20.06
C ASP A 248 -9.69 6.96 20.10
N VAL A 249 -10.54 7.99 20.05
CA VAL A 249 -12.01 7.85 20.02
C VAL A 249 -12.47 7.03 18.80
N ALA A 250 -11.88 7.26 17.62
CA ALA A 250 -12.23 6.48 16.43
C ALA A 250 -11.86 5.00 16.60
N CYS A 251 -10.72 4.70 17.17
CA CYS A 251 -10.30 3.33 17.49
C CYS A 251 -11.26 2.67 18.48
N ASP A 252 -11.59 3.35 19.57
CA ASP A 252 -12.51 2.83 20.58
C ASP A 252 -13.89 2.52 20.01
N LEU A 253 -14.46 3.44 19.23
CA LEU A 253 -15.77 3.24 18.60
C LEU A 253 -15.78 2.05 17.63
N LEU A 254 -14.69 1.85 16.88
CA LEU A 254 -14.56 0.74 15.92
C LEU A 254 -14.30 -0.60 16.60
N LEU A 255 -13.55 -0.63 17.71
CA LEU A 255 -13.23 -1.86 18.43
C LEU A 255 -14.35 -2.33 19.35
N THR A 256 -15.11 -1.39 19.94
CA THR A 256 -16.16 -1.69 20.94
C THR A 256 -17.56 -1.66 20.36
N GLY A 257 -17.78 -0.96 19.22
CA GLY A 257 -19.08 -0.82 18.57
C GLY A 257 -19.60 -2.13 17.97
N GLN A 258 -20.90 -2.38 18.07
CA GLN A 258 -21.55 -3.49 17.38
C GLN A 258 -22.21 -2.99 16.08
N PRO A 259 -21.92 -3.61 14.91
CA PRO A 259 -22.54 -3.19 13.67
C PRO A 259 -24.06 -3.50 13.69
N ALA A 260 -24.87 -2.53 13.31
CA ALA A 260 -26.34 -2.66 13.29
C ALA A 260 -26.84 -3.82 12.41
N THR A 261 -26.04 -4.21 11.39
CA THR A 261 -26.33 -5.34 10.49
C THR A 261 -25.94 -6.70 11.07
N ALA A 262 -25.18 -6.76 12.17
CA ALA A 262 -24.77 -8.02 12.81
C ALA A 262 -25.88 -8.64 13.67
N ALA A 263 -26.98 -7.93 13.93
CA ALA A 263 -28.14 -8.48 14.66
C ALA A 263 -28.81 -9.69 13.95
N GLN A 264 -28.45 -9.95 12.69
CA GLN A 264 -28.92 -11.11 11.90
C GLN A 264 -27.86 -12.20 11.69
N ALA A 265 -26.58 -11.92 12.03
CA ALA A 265 -25.52 -12.92 11.95
C ALA A 265 -25.42 -13.64 13.31
N SER A 266 -25.48 -14.96 13.26
CA SER A 266 -25.33 -15.86 14.41
C SER A 266 -24.23 -15.40 15.39
N ALA A 267 -24.58 -15.31 16.66
CA ALA A 267 -23.88 -14.66 17.76
C ALA A 267 -22.55 -15.31 18.20
N SER A 268 -21.61 -15.53 17.29
CA SER A 268 -20.22 -15.77 17.69
C SER A 268 -19.47 -14.44 17.67
N PRO A 269 -18.89 -14.00 18.78
CA PRO A 269 -18.10 -12.79 18.79
C PRO A 269 -16.92 -12.95 17.84
N VAL A 270 -16.90 -12.17 16.77
CA VAL A 270 -15.74 -12.09 15.88
C VAL A 270 -14.59 -11.46 16.68
N ARG A 271 -13.58 -12.25 17.00
CA ARG A 271 -12.37 -11.77 17.69
C ARG A 271 -11.32 -11.43 16.64
N ALA A 272 -10.67 -10.28 16.80
CA ALA A 272 -9.49 -9.96 16.02
C ALA A 272 -8.41 -11.03 16.22
N ARG A 273 -7.83 -11.55 15.14
CA ARG A 273 -6.73 -12.52 15.20
C ARG A 273 -5.43 -11.77 14.87
N ILE A 274 -4.56 -11.67 15.88
CA ILE A 274 -3.27 -11.01 15.77
C ILE A 274 -2.19 -12.07 15.98
N GLN A 275 -1.20 -12.15 15.08
CA GLN A 275 -0.06 -13.05 15.23
C GLN A 275 1.20 -12.21 15.49
N VAL A 276 1.83 -12.44 16.64
CA VAL A 276 3.08 -11.79 17.05
C VAL A 276 4.14 -12.85 17.30
N THR A 277 5.34 -12.64 16.73
CA THR A 277 6.54 -13.42 17.04
C THR A 277 7.44 -12.57 17.92
N ILE A 278 7.74 -13.03 19.13
CA ILE A 278 8.59 -12.33 20.09
C ILE A 278 9.78 -13.21 20.51
N PRO A 279 11.02 -12.68 20.54
CA PRO A 279 12.15 -13.39 21.12
C PRO A 279 11.88 -13.74 22.59
N VAL A 280 12.29 -14.95 23.03
CA VAL A 280 12.01 -15.40 24.39
C VAL A 280 12.61 -14.46 25.45
N ARG A 281 13.81 -13.94 25.22
CA ARG A 281 14.48 -13.01 26.14
C ARG A 281 13.73 -11.68 26.26
N SER A 282 13.25 -11.15 25.14
CA SER A 282 12.40 -9.94 25.13
C SER A 282 11.07 -10.20 25.82
N LEU A 283 10.47 -11.38 25.66
CA LEU A 283 9.23 -11.76 26.31
C LEU A 283 9.35 -11.77 27.84
N ILE A 284 10.44 -12.35 28.36
CA ILE A 284 10.70 -12.43 29.82
C ILE A 284 11.33 -11.15 30.40
N GLY A 285 11.58 -10.15 29.57
CA GLY A 285 12.10 -8.85 30.00
C GLY A 285 13.61 -8.80 30.25
N GLU A 286 14.37 -9.76 29.73
CA GLU A 286 15.85 -9.76 29.80
C GLU A 286 16.51 -8.84 28.77
N ASP A 287 15.84 -8.56 27.66
CA ASP A 287 16.24 -7.58 26.66
C ASP A 287 15.02 -6.90 26.02
N ASP A 288 15.24 -5.92 25.13
CA ASP A 288 14.22 -5.20 24.39
C ASP A 288 14.37 -5.40 22.86
N GLU A 289 14.83 -6.58 22.45
CA GLU A 289 14.89 -6.92 21.04
C GLU A 289 13.48 -6.86 20.43
N PRO A 290 13.29 -6.17 19.26
CA PRO A 290 11.97 -5.99 18.66
C PRO A 290 11.25 -7.30 18.40
N ALA A 291 9.95 -7.34 18.67
CA ALA A 291 9.04 -8.39 18.26
C ALA A 291 8.55 -8.14 16.83
N TYR A 292 7.85 -9.09 16.25
CA TYR A 292 7.36 -9.03 14.89
C TYR A 292 5.86 -9.28 14.82
N LEU A 293 5.12 -8.32 14.28
CA LEU A 293 3.70 -8.42 14.01
C LEU A 293 3.48 -8.85 12.55
N ALA A 294 2.83 -10.00 12.35
CA ALA A 294 2.57 -10.54 11.03
C ALA A 294 1.73 -9.58 10.18
N GLY A 295 2.20 -9.32 8.94
CA GLY A 295 1.55 -8.39 8.02
C GLY A 295 1.86 -6.90 8.26
N TYR A 296 2.66 -6.58 9.30
CA TYR A 296 3.07 -5.23 9.62
C TYR A 296 4.60 -5.05 9.60
N GLY A 297 5.32 -5.82 10.41
CA GLY A 297 6.77 -5.67 10.61
C GLY A 297 7.18 -5.61 12.07
N PRO A 298 8.35 -5.05 12.39
CA PRO A 298 8.84 -4.96 13.75
C PRO A 298 7.98 -4.02 14.60
N ILE A 299 7.70 -4.47 15.85
CA ILE A 299 7.06 -3.69 16.90
C ILE A 299 7.93 -3.71 18.16
N ASP A 300 7.76 -2.72 19.01
CA ASP A 300 8.48 -2.62 20.27
C ASP A 300 8.15 -3.79 21.23
N ALA A 301 9.12 -4.14 22.07
CA ALA A 301 8.99 -5.26 22.97
C ALA A 301 7.90 -5.04 24.06
N ALA A 302 7.63 -3.79 24.45
CA ALA A 302 6.61 -3.48 25.44
C ALA A 302 5.20 -3.75 24.90
N THR A 303 4.90 -3.25 23.70
CA THR A 303 3.64 -3.56 22.99
C THR A 303 3.47 -5.06 22.78
N ALA A 304 4.53 -5.76 22.37
CA ALA A 304 4.49 -7.21 22.19
C ALA A 304 4.22 -7.97 23.50
N ARG A 305 4.81 -7.56 24.63
CA ARG A 305 4.53 -8.13 25.94
C ARG A 305 3.07 -7.91 26.38
N CYS A 306 2.51 -6.73 26.12
CA CYS A 306 1.08 -6.45 26.37
C CYS A 306 0.18 -7.39 25.56
N LEU A 307 0.40 -7.49 24.25
CA LEU A 307 -0.36 -8.41 23.37
C LEU A 307 -0.21 -9.87 23.80
N ALA A 308 0.95 -10.22 24.32
CA ALA A 308 1.28 -11.53 24.82
C ALA A 308 0.55 -11.87 26.12
N ALA A 309 0.38 -10.94 27.03
CA ALA A 309 -0.29 -11.15 28.30
C ALA A 309 -1.76 -11.56 28.14
N ASP A 310 -2.43 -11.05 27.10
CA ASP A 310 -3.83 -11.34 26.80
C ASP A 310 -4.02 -12.52 25.83
N ALA A 311 -2.92 -13.15 25.37
CA ALA A 311 -2.99 -14.24 24.41
C ALA A 311 -3.49 -15.56 25.07
N PRO A 312 -4.43 -16.28 24.43
CA PRO A 312 -4.99 -17.53 24.98
C PRO A 312 -4.00 -18.70 24.96
N GLY A 313 -2.82 -18.52 24.36
CA GLY A 313 -1.76 -19.54 24.27
C GLY A 313 -0.58 -19.13 23.42
N TRP A 314 0.49 -19.93 23.54
CA TRP A 314 1.79 -19.69 22.93
C TRP A 314 2.27 -20.92 22.19
N ASP A 315 2.83 -20.71 21.01
CA ASP A 315 3.56 -21.73 20.28
C ASP A 315 5.07 -21.49 20.38
N ARG A 316 5.82 -22.52 20.77
CA ARG A 316 7.28 -22.45 20.77
C ARG A 316 7.81 -22.87 19.41
N LEU A 317 8.57 -22.00 18.77
CA LEU A 317 9.29 -22.29 17.53
C LEU A 317 10.73 -22.67 17.89
N PHE A 318 11.10 -23.93 17.69
CA PHE A 318 12.49 -24.40 17.81
C PHE A 318 13.12 -24.37 16.42
N ILE A 319 14.18 -23.61 16.27
CA ILE A 319 14.86 -23.38 15.00
C ILE A 319 16.30 -23.85 15.17
N ASP A 320 16.79 -24.63 14.22
CA ASP A 320 18.19 -25.05 14.17
C ASP A 320 19.07 -23.79 14.00
N PRO A 321 20.04 -23.54 14.90
CA PRO A 321 20.82 -22.32 14.91
C PRO A 321 21.75 -22.17 13.69
N ASP A 322 22.14 -23.27 13.06
CA ASP A 322 23.09 -23.25 11.94
C ASP A 322 22.38 -23.22 10.58
N THR A 323 21.22 -23.87 10.47
CA THR A 323 20.51 -24.01 9.19
C THR A 323 19.20 -23.23 9.12
N SER A 324 18.73 -22.67 10.23
CA SER A 324 17.39 -22.02 10.37
C SER A 324 16.23 -22.96 9.98
N ALA A 325 16.46 -24.26 9.95
CA ALA A 325 15.48 -25.27 9.53
C ALA A 325 14.70 -25.84 10.71
N LEU A 326 13.40 -25.96 10.53
CA LEU A 326 12.56 -26.76 11.42
C LEU A 326 12.77 -28.26 11.08
N GLN A 327 13.08 -29.14 12.04
CA GLN A 327 13.22 -30.59 11.79
C GLN A 327 11.86 -31.22 11.48
N LEU A 328 11.73 -31.99 10.39
CA LEU A 328 10.43 -32.26 9.76
C LEU A 328 10.10 -33.70 9.39
N VAL A 329 8.75 -33.96 9.45
CA VAL A 329 8.08 -35.14 8.88
C VAL A 329 7.58 -34.79 7.46
N ASP A 330 7.89 -35.60 6.46
CA ASP A 330 7.48 -35.40 5.06
C ASP A 330 5.94 -35.59 4.91
N ARG A 331 5.21 -34.48 4.64
CA ARG A 331 3.77 -34.46 4.35
C ARG A 331 3.49 -33.61 3.13
N TYR A 332 2.47 -33.99 2.35
CA TYR A 332 2.03 -33.25 1.15
C TYR A 332 1.63 -31.81 1.45
N ARG A 333 1.00 -31.55 2.60
CA ARG A 333 0.63 -30.20 3.03
C ARG A 333 1.57 -29.69 4.12
N PRO A 334 1.97 -28.42 4.08
CA PRO A 334 2.74 -27.82 5.15
C PRO A 334 2.03 -27.98 6.50
N THR A 335 2.77 -28.33 7.53
CA THR A 335 2.25 -28.37 8.90
C THR A 335 1.97 -26.94 9.39
N GLU A 336 1.16 -26.80 10.44
CA GLU A 336 0.94 -25.47 11.05
C GLU A 336 2.24 -24.82 11.56
N ALA A 337 3.19 -25.62 12.04
CA ALA A 337 4.50 -25.14 12.46
C ALA A 337 5.33 -24.62 11.27
N GLN A 338 5.31 -25.34 10.13
CA GLN A 338 5.96 -24.88 8.89
C GLN A 338 5.30 -23.60 8.35
N ARG A 339 3.96 -23.54 8.39
CA ARG A 339 3.21 -22.36 7.98
C ARG A 339 3.65 -21.14 8.78
N ARG A 340 3.61 -21.22 10.10
CA ARG A 340 4.00 -20.11 10.99
C ARG A 340 5.46 -19.69 10.80
N MET A 341 6.37 -20.64 10.60
CA MET A 341 7.76 -20.35 10.32
C MET A 341 7.92 -19.63 8.99
N LEU A 342 7.24 -20.10 7.93
CA LEU A 342 7.31 -19.46 6.61
C LEU A 342 6.71 -18.06 6.64
N GLU A 343 5.60 -17.86 7.34
CA GLU A 343 4.98 -16.55 7.54
C GLU A 343 5.94 -15.58 8.28
N ALA A 344 6.66 -16.08 9.29
CA ALA A 344 7.65 -15.28 10.03
C ALA A 344 8.91 -14.99 9.21
N ARG A 345 9.38 -15.92 8.36
CA ARG A 345 10.57 -15.75 7.51
C ARG A 345 10.28 -14.81 6.34
N ASP A 346 9.13 -14.99 5.69
CA ASP A 346 8.84 -14.37 4.39
C ASP A 346 8.22 -12.98 4.52
N GLU A 347 7.45 -12.73 5.59
CA GLU A 347 6.75 -11.45 5.87
C GLU A 347 5.79 -10.99 4.75
N HIS A 348 6.15 -11.20 3.51
CA HIS A 348 5.37 -10.88 2.31
C HIS A 348 5.61 -11.91 1.19
N CYS A 349 4.86 -11.76 0.12
CA CYS A 349 5.02 -12.56 -1.10
C CYS A 349 6.47 -12.50 -1.60
N ARG A 350 7.04 -13.68 -1.89
CA ARG A 350 8.44 -13.87 -2.28
C ARG A 350 8.69 -13.67 -3.79
N PHE A 351 7.89 -12.85 -4.45
CA PHE A 351 8.18 -12.36 -5.80
C PHE A 351 8.87 -10.98 -5.71
N PRO A 352 9.90 -10.70 -6.52
CA PRO A 352 10.64 -9.43 -6.49
C PRO A 352 9.73 -8.21 -6.49
N GLY A 353 9.89 -7.33 -5.49
CA GLY A 353 9.12 -6.10 -5.34
C GLY A 353 7.66 -6.25 -4.87
N CYS A 354 7.17 -7.47 -4.61
CA CYS A 354 5.81 -7.66 -4.10
C CYS A 354 5.74 -7.45 -2.58
N ARG A 355 4.79 -6.64 -2.14
CA ARG A 355 4.56 -6.32 -0.72
C ARG A 355 3.27 -6.95 -0.15
N GLN A 356 2.69 -7.93 -0.82
CA GLN A 356 1.49 -8.61 -0.31
C GLN A 356 1.85 -9.41 0.93
N PRO A 357 1.22 -9.16 2.11
CA PRO A 357 1.54 -9.83 3.36
C PRO A 357 1.22 -11.33 3.30
N THR A 358 1.91 -12.13 4.12
CA THR A 358 1.85 -13.60 4.09
C THR A 358 0.51 -14.19 4.44
N ASP A 359 -0.30 -13.51 5.26
CA ASP A 359 -1.69 -13.90 5.57
C ASP A 359 -2.62 -13.96 4.35
N ARG A 360 -2.20 -13.32 3.25
CA ARG A 360 -2.89 -13.31 1.94
C ARG A 360 -2.10 -14.04 0.86
N CYS A 361 -1.21 -14.92 1.27
CA CYS A 361 -0.38 -15.73 0.38
C CYS A 361 -0.70 -17.22 0.52
N ASP A 362 -0.57 -17.93 -0.59
CA ASP A 362 -0.51 -19.40 -0.59
C ASP A 362 0.94 -19.82 -0.29
N ILE A 363 1.11 -20.87 0.50
CA ILE A 363 2.42 -21.52 0.65
C ILE A 363 2.53 -22.57 -0.46
N ASP A 364 3.55 -22.44 -1.29
CA ASP A 364 3.75 -23.32 -2.43
C ASP A 364 5.21 -23.75 -2.60
N HIS A 365 5.41 -24.87 -3.27
CA HIS A 365 6.71 -25.45 -3.53
C HIS A 365 7.47 -24.66 -4.60
N THR A 366 8.76 -24.42 -4.42
CA THR A 366 9.62 -23.85 -5.45
C THR A 366 9.96 -24.89 -6.53
N ILE A 367 10.20 -26.14 -6.12
CA ILE A 367 10.22 -27.33 -6.99
C ILE A 367 8.91 -28.06 -6.75
N ALA A 368 8.06 -28.12 -7.79
CA ALA A 368 6.72 -28.72 -7.67
C ALA A 368 6.78 -30.18 -7.17
N ARG A 369 5.80 -30.57 -6.38
CA ARG A 369 5.68 -31.98 -5.88
C ARG A 369 5.61 -32.99 -7.02
N ALA A 370 5.01 -32.62 -8.16
CA ALA A 370 4.98 -33.45 -9.35
C ALA A 370 6.38 -33.74 -9.95
N HIS A 371 7.39 -33.02 -9.50
CA HIS A 371 8.81 -33.19 -9.86
C HIS A 371 9.63 -33.60 -8.61
N ASP A 372 9.05 -34.35 -7.71
CA ASP A 372 9.68 -34.87 -6.47
C ASP A 372 10.19 -33.79 -5.51
N GLY A 373 9.65 -32.56 -5.59
CA GLY A 373 9.99 -31.48 -4.66
C GLY A 373 9.50 -31.83 -3.23
N PRO A 374 10.39 -31.83 -2.21
CA PRO A 374 10.01 -32.15 -0.83
C PRO A 374 9.17 -31.03 -0.19
N THR A 375 8.28 -31.40 0.73
CA THR A 375 7.54 -30.44 1.55
C THR A 375 8.37 -30.00 2.75
N THR A 376 9.44 -29.25 2.47
CA THR A 376 10.39 -28.73 3.45
C THR A 376 10.51 -27.21 3.33
N VAL A 377 10.91 -26.54 4.40
CA VAL A 377 11.04 -25.07 4.43
C VAL A 377 12.01 -24.55 3.36
N CYS A 378 13.02 -25.33 3.01
CA CYS A 378 13.99 -25.00 1.95
C CYS A 378 13.43 -25.22 0.52
N ASN A 379 12.20 -25.72 0.38
CA ASN A 379 11.50 -25.86 -0.90
C ASN A 379 10.11 -25.20 -0.88
N LEU A 380 9.81 -24.38 0.13
CA LEU A 380 8.52 -23.70 0.29
C LEU A 380 8.72 -22.19 0.38
N GLY A 381 7.78 -21.44 -0.17
CA GLY A 381 7.71 -19.98 -0.07
C GLY A 381 6.28 -19.48 -0.07
N CYS A 382 6.07 -18.27 0.45
CA CYS A 382 4.79 -17.59 0.45
C CYS A 382 4.61 -16.81 -0.86
N PHE A 383 3.59 -17.14 -1.64
CA PHE A 383 3.28 -16.47 -2.90
C PHE A 383 1.83 -15.98 -2.89
N CYS A 384 1.60 -14.70 -3.12
CA CYS A 384 0.24 -14.22 -3.27
C CYS A 384 -0.42 -14.86 -4.50
N ARG A 385 -1.75 -14.92 -4.53
CA ARG A 385 -2.50 -15.57 -5.60
C ARG A 385 -2.05 -15.14 -7.00
N ARG A 386 -1.71 -13.86 -7.17
CA ARG A 386 -1.20 -13.31 -8.44
C ARG A 386 0.11 -13.98 -8.88
N HIS A 387 1.12 -14.02 -7.99
CA HIS A 387 2.45 -14.56 -8.31
C HIS A 387 2.51 -16.08 -8.25
N HIS A 388 1.64 -16.71 -7.47
CA HIS A 388 1.38 -18.15 -7.53
C HIS A 388 0.90 -18.55 -8.94
N MET A 389 -0.11 -17.84 -9.48
CA MET A 389 -0.60 -18.07 -10.84
C MET A 389 0.46 -17.75 -11.91
N LEU A 390 1.24 -16.67 -11.72
CA LEU A 390 2.31 -16.31 -12.65
C LEU A 390 3.37 -17.42 -12.72
N LYS A 391 3.77 -18.00 -11.59
CA LYS A 391 4.72 -19.12 -11.52
C LYS A 391 4.21 -20.35 -12.29
N HIS A 392 2.92 -20.67 -12.20
CA HIS A 392 2.36 -21.88 -12.80
C HIS A 392 1.94 -21.73 -14.28
N HIS A 393 1.58 -20.52 -14.71
CA HIS A 393 0.95 -20.28 -16.01
C HIS A 393 1.73 -19.33 -16.92
N SER A 394 3.01 -19.12 -16.63
CA SER A 394 3.88 -18.29 -17.49
C SER A 394 5.28 -18.90 -17.60
N ALA A 395 6.16 -18.23 -18.36
CA ALA A 395 7.55 -18.62 -18.49
C ALA A 395 8.45 -18.20 -17.32
N TRP A 396 7.90 -17.54 -16.30
CA TRP A 396 8.61 -17.23 -15.06
C TRP A 396 8.97 -18.52 -14.32
N ARG A 397 10.21 -18.60 -13.81
CA ARG A 397 10.70 -19.74 -13.05
C ARG A 397 11.32 -19.28 -11.75
N VAL A 398 11.22 -20.09 -10.71
CA VAL A 398 11.83 -19.81 -9.41
C VAL A 398 12.69 -20.97 -8.95
N ARG A 399 13.83 -20.66 -8.34
CA ARG A 399 14.71 -21.60 -7.66
C ARG A 399 15.03 -21.06 -6.27
N GLN A 400 14.97 -21.90 -5.26
CA GLN A 400 15.39 -21.56 -3.91
C GLN A 400 16.82 -22.00 -3.66
N ARG A 401 17.64 -21.11 -3.10
CA ARG A 401 18.99 -21.38 -2.64
C ARG A 401 18.97 -21.88 -1.18
N PRO A 402 20.05 -22.55 -0.72
CA PRO A 402 20.13 -23.04 0.67
C PRO A 402 19.99 -21.94 1.73
N ASP A 403 20.40 -20.69 1.41
CA ASP A 403 20.29 -19.50 2.26
C ASP A 403 18.87 -18.90 2.28
N GLY A 404 17.89 -19.57 1.64
CA GLY A 404 16.50 -19.12 1.57
C GLY A 404 16.23 -18.02 0.54
N VAL A 405 17.25 -17.58 -0.20
CA VAL A 405 17.08 -16.63 -1.32
C VAL A 405 16.34 -17.30 -2.45
N LEU A 406 15.32 -16.62 -3.02
CA LEU A 406 14.63 -17.05 -4.22
C LEU A 406 15.21 -16.34 -5.44
N GLU A 407 15.67 -17.12 -6.41
CA GLU A 407 16.12 -16.64 -7.73
C GLU A 407 14.98 -16.81 -8.74
N TRP A 408 14.44 -15.70 -9.19
CA TRP A 408 13.41 -15.67 -10.22
C TRP A 408 14.03 -15.42 -11.59
N THR A 409 13.78 -16.31 -12.53
CA THR A 409 14.18 -16.12 -13.92
C THR A 409 12.98 -15.67 -14.74
N SER A 410 13.10 -14.50 -15.37
CA SER A 410 12.06 -13.92 -16.22
C SER A 410 11.97 -14.59 -17.60
N PRO A 411 10.88 -14.35 -18.36
CA PRO A 411 10.76 -14.80 -19.75
C PRO A 411 11.90 -14.34 -20.67
N LEU A 412 12.55 -13.21 -20.37
CA LEU A 412 13.72 -12.70 -21.10
C LEU A 412 15.05 -13.30 -20.61
N GLY A 413 15.02 -14.27 -19.67
CA GLY A 413 16.20 -14.90 -19.10
C GLY A 413 16.95 -14.06 -18.06
N ARG A 414 16.40 -12.94 -17.63
CA ARG A 414 16.98 -12.13 -16.55
C ARG A 414 16.71 -12.80 -15.20
N VAL A 415 17.69 -12.72 -14.30
CA VAL A 415 17.59 -13.30 -12.96
C VAL A 415 17.45 -12.19 -11.93
N TYR A 416 16.47 -12.34 -11.04
CA TYR A 416 16.18 -11.42 -9.95
C TYR A 416 16.18 -12.18 -8.63
N GLU A 417 16.94 -11.68 -7.65
CA GLU A 417 16.98 -12.25 -6.30
C GLU A 417 15.91 -11.62 -5.41
N ASP A 418 15.20 -12.46 -4.66
CA ASP A 418 14.35 -12.06 -3.55
C ASP A 418 14.92 -12.71 -2.28
N ARG A 419 15.34 -11.88 -1.33
CA ARG A 419 15.91 -12.32 -0.05
C ARG A 419 14.81 -12.38 1.00
N PRO A 420 14.82 -13.37 1.91
CA PRO A 420 13.89 -13.36 3.03
C PRO A 420 14.09 -12.08 3.83
N ALA A 421 12.98 -11.47 4.26
CA ALA A 421 13.01 -10.22 5.01
C ALA A 421 13.79 -10.35 6.32
N ARG A 422 13.82 -11.58 6.88
CA ARG A 422 14.71 -11.95 8.00
C ARG A 422 15.58 -13.14 7.64
N THR A 423 16.88 -12.94 7.76
CA THR A 423 17.76 -14.01 8.16
C THR A 423 17.53 -14.17 9.66
N LEU A 424 16.79 -15.21 10.07
CA LEU A 424 16.59 -15.52 11.48
C LEU A 424 17.94 -16.01 12.03
N THR A 425 18.83 -15.10 12.39
CA THR A 425 20.06 -15.40 13.10
C THR A 425 19.73 -15.45 14.58
N PHE A 426 19.65 -16.64 15.12
CA PHE A 426 19.54 -16.82 16.57
C PHE A 426 20.93 -16.89 17.17
N ALA A 427 21.22 -16.04 18.16
CA ALA A 427 22.36 -16.26 19.01
C ALA A 427 22.14 -17.57 19.79
N PRO A 428 23.16 -18.46 19.92
CA PRO A 428 23.04 -19.65 20.75
C PRO A 428 22.72 -19.21 22.18
N ALA A 429 21.71 -19.89 22.78
CA ALA A 429 21.40 -19.64 24.18
C ALA A 429 22.66 -19.89 25.02
N PRO A 430 23.06 -18.96 25.91
CA PRO A 430 24.12 -19.26 26.86
C PRO A 430 23.62 -20.39 27.76
N PHE A 431 24.34 -21.51 27.79
CA PHE A 431 24.11 -22.61 28.71
C PHE A 431 24.43 -22.18 30.14
#